data_99b40efef31d83a61c23695f752fd096
#
_entry.id   99b40efef31d83a61c23695f752fd096
#
_cell.length_a   1.000
_cell.length_b   1.000
_cell.length_c   1.000
_cell.angle_alpha   90.00
_cell.angle_beta   90.00
_cell.angle_gamma   90.00
#
_symmetry.space_group_name_H-M   'P 1'
#
loop_
_entity.id
_entity.type
_entity.pdbx_description
1 polymer ?
#
loop_
_entity_poly.entity_id
_entity_poly.type
_entity_poly.pdbx_seq_one_letter_code
_entity_poly.pdbx_strand_id
1 'polypeptide(L)'
;GADAAVPGLAVHDTLKRVIDTPSGKEVTETLDRDTLMAIQTPQAFKRQMLEAAHARGDDATDDAGLVEAIGGTVNVVAGELAAIKITTPNDLNVAAELMGLNL
;
A
#
# COMPACT_ATOMS: atom_id res chain seq x y z
N GLY A 1 -16.38 2.74 -14.79
CA GLY A 1 -15.05 3.07 -14.34
C GLY A 1 -14.79 2.66 -12.91
N ALA A 2 -13.56 2.85 -12.47
CA ALA A 2 -13.17 2.52 -11.12
C ALA A 2 -13.71 3.53 -10.10
N ASP A 3 -13.94 3.09 -8.87
CA ASP A 3 -14.35 3.95 -7.75
C ASP A 3 -13.15 4.61 -7.08
N ALA A 4 -11.97 4.02 -7.25
CA ALA A 4 -10.71 4.56 -6.79
C ALA A 4 -9.56 4.15 -7.72
N ALA A 5 -8.50 4.94 -7.71
CA ALA A 5 -7.24 4.63 -8.39
C ALA A 5 -6.08 4.86 -7.44
N VAL A 6 -5.19 3.89 -7.36
CA VAL A 6 -4.04 3.94 -6.47
C VAL A 6 -2.76 3.65 -7.26
N PRO A 7 -1.66 4.34 -6.97
CA PRO A 7 -0.38 4.01 -7.59
C PRO A 7 0.21 2.76 -6.96
N GLY A 8 0.83 1.92 -7.76
CA GLY A 8 1.46 0.71 -7.28
C GLY A 8 2.75 0.38 -8.01
N LEU A 9 3.63 -0.33 -7.32
CA LEU A 9 4.89 -0.83 -7.84
C LEU A 9 4.89 -2.36 -7.78
N ALA A 10 5.56 -2.99 -8.75
CA ALA A 10 5.82 -4.41 -8.71
C ALA A 10 6.62 -4.78 -7.45
N VAL A 11 6.33 -5.93 -6.89
CA VAL A 11 7.07 -6.47 -5.74
C VAL A 11 8.23 -7.31 -6.26
N HIS A 12 9.46 -6.93 -5.93
CA HIS A 12 10.67 -7.65 -6.34
C HIS A 12 11.20 -8.59 -5.26
N ASP A 13 10.92 -8.30 -4.00
CA ASP A 13 11.33 -9.15 -2.89
C ASP A 13 10.46 -10.41 -2.81
N THR A 14 11.03 -11.49 -2.32
CA THR A 14 10.24 -12.66 -1.93
C THR A 14 9.46 -12.34 -0.66
N LEU A 15 8.15 -12.49 -0.71
CA LEU A 15 7.27 -12.28 0.44
C LEU A 15 6.83 -13.62 1.02
N LYS A 16 6.94 -13.74 2.32
CA LYS A 16 6.57 -14.94 3.08
C LYS A 16 5.43 -14.62 4.04
N ARG A 17 4.44 -15.49 4.09
CA ARG A 17 3.47 -15.47 5.19
C ARG A 17 4.10 -16.18 6.36
N VAL A 18 3.98 -15.60 7.55
CA VAL A 18 4.60 -16.15 8.77
C VAL A 18 3.57 -16.23 9.89
N ILE A 19 3.83 -17.10 10.84
CA ILE A 19 3.11 -17.19 12.11
C ILE A 19 4.11 -17.05 13.26
N ASP A 20 3.62 -16.56 14.39
CA ASP A 20 4.42 -16.50 15.61
C ASP A 20 4.39 -17.85 16.32
N THR A 21 5.58 -18.30 16.75
CA THR A 21 5.76 -19.52 17.53
C THR A 21 6.62 -19.22 18.77
N PRO A 22 6.68 -20.11 19.77
CA PRO A 22 7.54 -19.90 20.93
C PRO A 22 9.02 -19.73 20.60
N SER A 23 9.48 -20.27 19.45
CA SER A 23 10.88 -20.17 19.01
C SER A 23 11.12 -19.06 17.97
N GLY A 24 10.11 -18.26 17.64
CA GLY A 24 10.20 -17.14 16.69
C GLY A 24 9.15 -17.22 15.59
N LYS A 25 9.43 -16.57 14.46
CA LYS A 25 8.52 -16.58 13.32
C LYS A 25 8.79 -17.76 12.40
N GLU A 26 7.74 -18.48 12.05
CA GLU A 26 7.80 -19.62 11.14
C GLU A 26 7.07 -19.31 9.84
N VAL A 27 7.70 -19.64 8.72
CA VAL A 27 7.11 -19.44 7.39
C VAL A 27 6.03 -20.48 7.12
N THR A 28 4.85 -20.05 6.72
CA THR A 28 3.72 -20.92 6.33
C THR A 28 3.55 -21.04 4.84
N GLU A 29 3.86 -19.98 4.08
CA GLU A 29 3.81 -20.04 2.61
C GLU A 29 4.67 -18.94 2.00
N THR A 30 5.05 -19.15 0.74
CA THR A 30 5.65 -18.12 -0.11
C THR A 30 4.52 -17.55 -1.00
N LEU A 31 4.36 -16.23 -0.97
CA LEU A 31 3.35 -15.57 -1.79
C LEU A 31 3.81 -15.46 -3.24
N ASP A 32 2.87 -15.54 -4.17
CA ASP A 32 3.14 -15.28 -5.59
C ASP A 32 3.24 -13.76 -5.80
N ARG A 33 4.44 -13.22 -5.82
CA ARG A 33 4.68 -11.78 -5.97
C ARG A 33 4.20 -11.20 -7.30
N ASP A 34 4.03 -12.03 -8.33
CA ASP A 34 3.52 -11.56 -9.62
C ASP A 34 2.05 -11.14 -9.55
N THR A 35 1.33 -11.57 -8.51
CA THR A 35 -0.06 -11.18 -8.24
C THR A 35 -0.17 -10.04 -7.22
N LEU A 36 0.96 -9.51 -6.74
CA LEU A 36 1.01 -8.51 -5.68
C LEU A 36 1.61 -7.21 -6.19
N MET A 37 1.12 -6.11 -5.61
CA MET A 37 1.67 -4.77 -5.84
C MET A 37 1.87 -4.06 -4.50
N ALA A 38 2.95 -3.28 -4.42
CA ALA A 38 3.17 -2.37 -3.30
C ALA A 38 2.46 -1.06 -3.62
N ILE A 39 1.48 -0.69 -2.80
CA ILE A 39 0.62 0.46 -3.05
C ILE A 39 1.18 1.71 -2.39
N GLN A 40 1.20 2.80 -3.16
CA GLN A 40 1.72 4.09 -2.74
C GLN A 40 0.60 5.10 -2.49
N THR A 41 0.97 6.31 -2.16
CA THR A 41 0.11 7.49 -2.08
C THR A 41 0.65 8.56 -3.05
N PRO A 42 -0.18 9.56 -3.47
CA PRO A 42 -1.57 9.75 -3.10
C PRO A 42 -2.52 8.75 -3.75
N GLN A 43 -3.71 8.60 -3.18
CA GLN A 43 -4.77 7.74 -3.69
C GLN A 43 -5.96 8.61 -4.12
N ALA A 44 -6.59 8.27 -5.24
CA ALA A 44 -7.70 9.05 -5.80
C ALA A 44 -9.01 8.28 -5.68
N PHE A 45 -10.10 9.00 -5.37
CA PHE A 45 -11.40 8.40 -5.11
C PHE A 45 -12.53 9.21 -5.73
N LYS A 46 -13.59 8.51 -6.15
CA LYS A 46 -14.89 9.16 -6.32
C LYS A 46 -15.38 9.58 -4.93
N ARG A 47 -15.74 10.86 -4.78
CA ARG A 47 -16.12 11.44 -3.50
C ARG A 47 -17.22 10.67 -2.78
N GLN A 48 -18.28 10.31 -3.49
CA GLN A 48 -19.42 9.59 -2.89
C GLN A 48 -19.00 8.22 -2.35
N MET A 49 -18.08 7.55 -3.03
CA MET A 49 -17.59 6.24 -2.62
C MET A 49 -16.74 6.34 -1.37
N LEU A 50 -15.86 7.34 -1.30
CA LEU A 50 -15.03 7.58 -0.12
C LEU A 50 -15.88 7.94 1.10
N GLU A 51 -16.88 8.80 0.94
CA GLU A 51 -17.81 9.17 2.00
C GLU A 51 -18.58 7.95 2.51
N ALA A 52 -19.10 7.11 1.62
CA ALA A 52 -19.81 5.88 1.99
C ALA A 52 -18.90 4.88 2.72
N ALA A 53 -17.66 4.75 2.27
CA ALA A 53 -16.68 3.86 2.90
C ALA A 53 -16.36 4.28 4.34
N HIS A 54 -16.14 5.57 4.57
CA HIS A 54 -15.87 6.10 5.91
C HIS A 54 -17.10 6.03 6.83
N ALA A 55 -18.30 6.22 6.28
CA ALA A 55 -19.53 6.12 7.06
C ALA A 55 -19.77 4.73 7.63
N ARG A 56 -19.28 3.68 6.97
CA ARG A 56 -19.39 2.30 7.44
C ARG A 56 -18.49 2.02 8.64
N GLY A 57 -17.33 2.68 8.72
CA GLY A 57 -16.44 2.57 9.88
C GLY A 57 -15.62 1.29 9.99
N ASP A 58 -15.42 0.57 8.89
CA ASP A 58 -14.55 -0.61 8.86
C ASP A 58 -13.08 -0.23 9.06
N ASP A 59 -12.28 -1.16 9.59
CA ASP A 59 -10.85 -0.99 9.72
C ASP A 59 -10.13 -1.39 8.43
N ALA A 60 -9.15 -0.59 8.01
CA ALA A 60 -8.29 -0.88 6.88
C ALA A 60 -6.95 -0.15 7.05
N THR A 61 -5.92 -0.61 6.33
CA THR A 61 -4.60 0.01 6.36
C THR A 61 -4.52 1.29 5.54
N ASP A 62 -5.47 1.50 4.62
CA ASP A 62 -5.60 2.71 3.81
C ASP A 62 -7.06 2.94 3.41
N ASP A 63 -7.33 4.11 2.81
CA ASP A 63 -8.68 4.46 2.35
C ASP A 63 -9.16 3.54 1.21
N ALA A 64 -8.25 3.06 0.36
CA ALA A 64 -8.60 2.10 -0.70
C ALA A 64 -9.17 0.81 -0.10
N GLY A 65 -8.60 0.33 1.02
CA GLY A 65 -9.12 -0.82 1.74
C GLY A 65 -10.54 -0.61 2.26
N LEU A 66 -10.87 0.61 2.69
CA LEU A 66 -12.24 0.95 3.10
C LEU A 66 -13.22 0.90 1.92
N VAL A 67 -12.80 1.38 0.76
CA VAL A 67 -13.62 1.33 -0.48
C VAL A 67 -13.84 -0.12 -0.91
N GLU A 68 -12.80 -0.95 -0.85
CA GLU A 68 -12.90 -2.39 -1.16
C GLU A 68 -13.91 -3.08 -0.22
N ALA A 69 -13.89 -2.74 1.08
CA ALA A 69 -14.77 -3.34 2.08
C ALA A 69 -16.26 -3.12 1.80
N ILE A 70 -16.62 -2.04 1.11
CA ILE A 70 -18.01 -1.76 0.71
C ILE A 70 -18.31 -2.22 -0.72
N GLY A 71 -17.43 -3.00 -1.33
CA GLY A 71 -17.63 -3.59 -2.67
C GLY A 71 -17.23 -2.66 -3.80
N GLY A 72 -16.50 -1.57 -3.52
CA GLY A 72 -16.00 -0.66 -4.54
C GLY A 72 -14.84 -1.25 -5.33
N THR A 73 -14.66 -0.78 -6.56
CA THR A 73 -13.57 -1.18 -7.45
C THR A 73 -12.39 -0.24 -7.31
N VAL A 74 -11.22 -0.79 -6.99
CA VAL A 74 -9.95 -0.06 -6.89
C VAL A 74 -9.03 -0.53 -8.00
N ASN A 75 -8.62 0.39 -8.89
CA ASN A 75 -7.67 0.10 -9.94
C ASN A 75 -6.27 0.57 -9.55
N VAL A 76 -5.26 -0.19 -9.96
CA VAL A 76 -3.87 0.17 -9.76
C VAL A 76 -3.32 0.82 -11.02
N VAL A 77 -2.71 1.98 -10.87
CA VAL A 77 -1.97 2.67 -11.95
C VAL A 77 -0.48 2.62 -11.66
N ALA A 78 0.35 2.91 -12.66
CA ALA A 78 1.79 2.90 -12.48
C ALA A 78 2.22 3.90 -11.40
N GLY A 79 2.97 3.42 -10.41
CA GLY A 79 3.56 4.23 -9.36
C GLY A 79 4.93 4.78 -9.74
N GLU A 80 5.53 5.48 -8.80
CA GLU A 80 6.86 6.09 -8.95
C GLU A 80 7.76 5.65 -7.81
N LEU A 81 8.91 5.04 -8.14
CA LEU A 81 9.84 4.54 -7.12
C LEU A 81 10.29 5.64 -6.14
N ALA A 82 10.45 6.87 -6.63
CA ALA A 82 10.85 8.00 -5.80
C ALA A 82 9.74 8.53 -4.88
N ALA A 83 8.49 8.09 -5.07
CA ALA A 83 7.35 8.51 -4.24
C ALA A 83 7.27 7.68 -2.96
N ILE A 84 8.32 7.69 -2.16
CA ILE A 84 8.38 6.93 -0.92
C ILE A 84 7.59 7.62 0.20
N LYS A 85 7.03 6.81 1.09
CA LYS A 85 6.40 7.30 2.31
C LYS A 85 7.46 7.44 3.40
N ILE A 86 7.60 8.64 3.95
CA ILE A 86 8.57 8.90 5.04
C ILE A 86 7.93 8.48 6.35
N THR A 87 8.40 7.38 6.95
CA THR A 87 7.88 6.85 8.21
C THR A 87 8.97 6.63 9.25
N THR A 88 10.23 6.60 8.83
CA THR A 88 11.39 6.41 9.71
C THR A 88 12.44 7.49 9.42
N PRO A 89 13.40 7.76 10.36
CA PRO A 89 14.50 8.67 10.08
C PRO A 89 15.32 8.29 8.83
N ASN A 90 15.49 6.98 8.58
CA ASN A 90 16.19 6.52 7.39
C ASN A 90 15.43 6.87 6.10
N ASP A 91 14.09 6.81 6.13
CA ASP A 91 13.26 7.19 4.98
C ASP A 91 13.48 8.67 4.63
N LEU A 92 13.64 9.54 5.63
CA LEU A 92 13.94 10.95 5.41
C LEU A 92 15.27 11.12 4.67
N ASN A 93 16.30 10.36 5.04
CA ASN A 93 17.61 10.40 4.38
C ASN A 93 17.50 9.91 2.94
N VAL A 94 16.75 8.82 2.69
CA VAL A 94 16.52 8.30 1.35
C VAL A 94 15.76 9.32 0.49
N ALA A 95 14.71 9.93 1.04
CA ALA A 95 13.94 10.96 0.33
C ALA A 95 14.82 12.18 -0.02
N ALA A 96 15.64 12.63 0.91
CA ALA A 96 16.56 13.73 0.69
C ALA A 96 17.54 13.43 -0.46
N GLU A 97 18.08 12.22 -0.49
CA GLU A 97 19.00 11.80 -1.54
C GLU A 97 18.31 11.74 -2.90
N LEU A 98 17.09 11.19 -2.97
CA LEU A 98 16.27 11.15 -4.19
C LEU A 98 15.97 12.55 -4.74
N MET A 99 15.84 13.54 -3.85
CA MET A 99 15.57 14.95 -4.20
C MET A 99 16.83 15.75 -4.45
N GLY A 100 18.02 15.17 -4.22
CA GLY A 100 19.29 15.89 -4.32
C GLY A 100 19.52 16.89 -3.20
N LEU A 101 18.91 16.68 -2.03
CA LEU A 101 19.04 17.54 -0.87
C LEU A 101 20.13 17.03 0.08
N ASN A 102 20.82 17.98 0.71
CA ASN A 102 21.78 17.72 1.79
C ASN A 102 21.10 18.02 3.13
N LEU A 103 20.83 16.99 3.89
CA LEU A 103 20.29 17.13 5.24
C LEU A 103 21.35 16.89 6.31
#